data_51a068ac551d32e3177468a03d3f51cd
#
_entry.id   51a068ac551d32e3177468a03d3f51cd
#
_cell.length_a   1.000
_cell.length_b   1.000
_cell.length_c   1.000
_cell.angle_alpha   90.00
_cell.angle_beta   90.00
_cell.angle_gamma   90.00
#
_symmetry.space_group_name_H-M   'P 1'
#
loop_
_entity.id
_entity.type
_entity.pdbx_description
1 polymer ?
#
loop_
_entity_poly.entity_id
_entity_poly.type
_entity_poly.pdbx_seq_one_letter_code
_entity_poly.pdbx_strand_id
1 'polypeptide(L)'
;MKFVNPVLIVKDKRRAFDFYRDVIGLRLVADFGDYVTLSCGVTLRSEDSWRKMNGCSADSIVYGNASELFFEEEAFDELLARIEASDAACLVPPSEHEWGQRYVRVLDPDGHVVEIAEDMGAVCERFLKMGMSETEVSVRMDVPIAYVQKMTRFRR
;
A
#
# COMPACT_ATOMS: atom_id res chain seq x y z
N MET A 1 -22.44 12.14 -4.71
CA MET A 1 -21.25 11.53 -5.33
C MET A 1 -20.73 10.47 -4.38
N LYS A 2 -20.23 9.33 -4.89
CA LYS A 2 -19.63 8.26 -4.09
C LYS A 2 -18.28 7.90 -4.72
N PHE A 3 -17.19 7.96 -3.93
CA PHE A 3 -15.92 7.36 -4.34
C PHE A 3 -16.06 5.84 -4.31
N VAL A 4 -15.57 5.16 -5.34
CA VAL A 4 -15.66 3.69 -5.47
C VAL A 4 -14.31 3.05 -5.27
N ASN A 5 -13.34 3.39 -6.14
CA ASN A 5 -11.99 2.81 -6.10
C ASN A 5 -11.02 3.61 -6.99
N PRO A 6 -9.72 3.54 -6.73
CA PRO A 6 -8.72 3.99 -7.68
C PRO A 6 -8.64 3.03 -8.86
N VAL A 7 -8.42 3.56 -10.06
CA VAL A 7 -8.15 2.78 -11.27
C VAL A 7 -6.75 3.13 -11.76
N LEU A 8 -5.84 2.18 -11.70
CA LEU A 8 -4.50 2.33 -12.26
C LEU A 8 -4.51 1.86 -13.72
N ILE A 9 -3.99 2.71 -14.59
CA ILE A 9 -3.78 2.35 -15.99
C ILE A 9 -2.39 1.73 -16.10
N VAL A 10 -2.32 0.49 -16.61
CA VAL A 10 -1.11 -0.30 -16.65
C VAL A 10 -0.82 -0.78 -18.06
N LYS A 11 0.46 -0.80 -18.45
CA LYS A 11 0.90 -1.26 -19.77
C LYS A 11 0.67 -2.76 -19.94
N ASP A 12 1.06 -3.53 -18.93
CA ASP A 12 0.86 -4.98 -18.88
C ASP A 12 0.06 -5.34 -17.62
N LYS A 13 -1.22 -5.66 -17.83
CA LYS A 13 -2.14 -6.03 -16.76
C LYS A 13 -1.67 -7.26 -15.98
N ARG A 14 -1.06 -8.24 -16.64
CA ARG A 14 -0.57 -9.47 -16.00
C ARG A 14 0.62 -9.17 -15.10
N ARG A 15 1.59 -8.43 -15.60
CA ARG A 15 2.78 -8.04 -14.84
C ARG A 15 2.40 -7.18 -13.63
N ALA A 16 1.50 -6.21 -13.81
CA ALA A 16 1.00 -5.41 -12.70
C ALA A 16 0.27 -6.27 -11.67
N PHE A 17 -0.63 -7.18 -12.12
CA PHE A 17 -1.33 -8.08 -11.22
C PHE A 17 -0.37 -8.97 -10.41
N ASP A 18 0.64 -9.55 -11.06
CA ASP A 18 1.62 -10.39 -10.38
C ASP A 18 2.38 -9.59 -9.30
N PHE A 19 2.76 -8.34 -9.56
CA PHE A 19 3.36 -7.45 -8.55
C PHE A 19 2.41 -7.22 -7.36
N TYR A 20 1.17 -6.81 -7.60
CA TYR A 20 0.22 -6.54 -6.50
C TYR A 20 -0.15 -7.80 -5.73
N ARG A 21 -0.14 -8.97 -6.36
CA ARG A 21 -0.37 -10.26 -5.69
C ARG A 21 0.85 -10.72 -4.87
N ASP A 22 2.03 -10.77 -5.49
CA ASP A 22 3.18 -11.48 -4.93
C ASP A 22 4.01 -10.58 -3.99
N VAL A 23 4.07 -9.28 -4.27
CA VAL A 23 4.83 -8.32 -3.45
C VAL A 23 3.92 -7.67 -2.41
N ILE A 24 2.79 -7.08 -2.85
CA ILE A 24 1.90 -6.35 -1.95
C ILE A 24 0.96 -7.29 -1.17
N GLY A 25 0.63 -8.47 -1.73
CA GLY A 25 -0.23 -9.46 -1.08
C GLY A 25 -1.73 -9.28 -1.40
N LEU A 26 -2.08 -8.51 -2.44
CA LEU A 26 -3.47 -8.31 -2.82
C LEU A 26 -4.02 -9.53 -3.57
N ARG A 27 -5.30 -9.83 -3.36
CA ARG A 27 -5.99 -10.97 -4.00
C ARG A 27 -6.88 -10.48 -5.14
N LEU A 28 -7.03 -11.32 -6.17
CA LEU A 28 -8.02 -11.10 -7.22
C LEU A 28 -9.43 -11.19 -6.62
N VAL A 29 -10.25 -10.17 -6.87
CA VAL A 29 -11.68 -10.16 -6.51
C VAL A 29 -12.52 -10.45 -7.74
N ALA A 30 -12.23 -9.81 -8.89
CA ALA A 30 -12.94 -10.03 -10.15
C ALA A 30 -12.03 -9.76 -11.34
N ASP A 31 -12.22 -10.55 -12.41
CA ASP A 31 -11.61 -10.32 -13.72
C ASP A 31 -12.70 -10.08 -14.76
N PHE A 32 -12.64 -8.94 -15.42
CA PHE A 32 -13.57 -8.52 -16.47
C PHE A 32 -12.91 -8.47 -17.85
N GLY A 33 -11.79 -9.15 -18.04
CA GLY A 33 -11.03 -9.18 -19.29
C GLY A 33 -10.16 -7.93 -19.44
N ASP A 34 -10.76 -6.77 -19.68
CA ASP A 34 -10.06 -5.48 -19.87
C ASP A 34 -9.47 -4.91 -18.59
N TYR A 35 -10.02 -5.26 -17.44
CA TYR A 35 -9.55 -4.82 -16.13
C TYR A 35 -9.79 -5.89 -15.06
N VAL A 36 -9.03 -5.81 -14.00
CA VAL A 36 -9.18 -6.66 -12.82
C VAL A 36 -9.36 -5.79 -11.58
N THR A 37 -10.18 -6.25 -10.64
CA THR A 37 -10.34 -5.63 -9.32
C THR A 37 -9.67 -6.49 -8.28
N LEU A 38 -8.84 -5.86 -7.45
CA LEU A 38 -8.09 -6.48 -6.37
C LEU A 38 -8.77 -6.23 -5.02
N SER A 39 -8.37 -6.98 -4.00
CA SER A 39 -8.75 -6.70 -2.62
C SER A 39 -8.36 -5.25 -2.25
N CYS A 40 -9.03 -4.67 -1.28
CA CYS A 40 -8.95 -3.23 -0.94
C CYS A 40 -9.45 -2.27 -2.03
N GLY A 41 -10.04 -2.78 -3.12
CA GLY A 41 -10.71 -1.96 -4.14
C GLY A 41 -9.80 -1.37 -5.22
N VAL A 42 -8.51 -1.70 -5.28
CA VAL A 42 -7.66 -1.28 -6.40
C VAL A 42 -8.08 -1.99 -7.68
N THR A 43 -8.20 -1.23 -8.77
CA THR A 43 -8.51 -1.76 -10.11
C THR A 43 -7.33 -1.52 -11.05
N LEU A 44 -6.91 -2.55 -11.77
CA LEU A 44 -5.90 -2.47 -12.82
C LEU A 44 -6.60 -2.57 -14.16
N ARG A 45 -6.46 -1.55 -15.02
CA ARG A 45 -6.99 -1.51 -16.37
C ARG A 45 -5.87 -1.44 -17.38
N SER A 46 -5.94 -2.26 -18.44
CA SER A 46 -4.95 -2.17 -19.51
C SER A 46 -5.02 -0.82 -20.22
N GLU A 47 -3.86 -0.29 -20.56
CA GLU A 47 -3.72 0.97 -21.31
C GLU A 47 -4.50 0.93 -22.62
N ASP A 48 -4.44 -0.18 -23.36
CA ASP A 48 -5.16 -0.36 -24.63
C ASP A 48 -6.68 -0.24 -24.45
N SER A 49 -7.22 -0.92 -23.44
CA SER A 49 -8.65 -0.84 -23.12
C SER A 49 -9.06 0.58 -22.73
N TRP A 50 -8.25 1.25 -21.93
CA TRP A 50 -8.52 2.63 -21.49
C TRP A 50 -8.54 3.59 -22.68
N ARG A 51 -7.53 3.52 -23.56
CA ARG A 51 -7.44 4.35 -24.78
C ARG A 51 -8.60 4.12 -25.72
N LYS A 52 -8.94 2.85 -25.97
CA LYS A 52 -10.08 2.50 -26.82
C LYS A 52 -11.40 3.05 -26.29
N MET A 53 -11.62 2.97 -24.99
CA MET A 53 -12.85 3.46 -24.36
C MET A 53 -12.96 4.99 -24.42
N ASN A 54 -11.84 5.72 -24.34
CA ASN A 54 -11.85 7.18 -24.31
C ASN A 54 -11.54 7.83 -25.67
N GLY A 55 -11.27 7.06 -26.73
CA GLY A 55 -10.90 7.58 -28.04
C GLY A 55 -9.57 8.36 -28.03
N CYS A 56 -8.66 8.00 -27.14
CA CYS A 56 -7.43 8.76 -26.91
C CYS A 56 -6.23 8.17 -27.67
N SER A 57 -5.25 9.03 -28.03
CA SER A 57 -3.98 8.62 -28.63
C SER A 57 -3.05 7.94 -27.63
N ALA A 58 -1.96 7.36 -28.13
CA ALA A 58 -0.94 6.71 -27.29
C ALA A 58 -0.33 7.66 -26.24
N ASP A 59 -0.15 8.93 -26.59
CA ASP A 59 0.49 9.93 -25.72
C ASP A 59 -0.45 10.54 -24.67
N SER A 60 -1.68 10.04 -24.56
CA SER A 60 -2.68 10.58 -23.63
C SER A 60 -2.47 10.13 -22.18
N ILE A 61 -1.62 9.13 -21.96
CA ILE A 61 -1.31 8.61 -20.63
C ILE A 61 0.08 9.08 -20.24
N VAL A 62 0.15 9.83 -19.16
CA VAL A 62 1.41 10.27 -18.57
C VAL A 62 1.60 9.49 -17.27
N TYR A 63 2.57 8.60 -17.26
CA TYR A 63 2.96 7.89 -16.04
C TYR A 63 3.81 8.80 -15.16
N GLY A 64 3.68 8.64 -13.85
CA GLY A 64 4.44 9.45 -12.91
C GLY A 64 4.07 9.17 -11.46
N ASN A 65 4.79 9.82 -10.57
CA ASN A 65 4.70 9.65 -9.13
C ASN A 65 4.03 10.82 -8.40
N ALA A 66 3.08 11.50 -9.06
CA ALA A 66 2.32 12.59 -8.46
C ALA A 66 1.19 12.14 -7.51
N SER A 67 1.00 10.84 -7.38
CA SER A 67 0.04 10.22 -6.46
C SER A 67 0.63 8.92 -5.94
N GLU A 68 0.17 8.48 -4.77
CA GLU A 68 0.57 7.19 -4.20
C GLU A 68 -0.65 6.40 -3.71
N LEU A 69 -0.52 5.08 -3.72
CA LEU A 69 -1.39 4.19 -2.99
C LEU A 69 -0.78 3.95 -1.62
N PHE A 70 -1.57 4.21 -0.58
CA PHE A 70 -1.15 4.00 0.80
C PHE A 70 -1.83 2.76 1.38
N PHE A 71 -1.01 1.85 1.94
CA PHE A 71 -1.45 0.64 2.63
C PHE A 71 -0.86 0.59 4.04
N GLU A 72 -1.57 -0.04 4.95
CA GLU A 72 -1.04 -0.47 6.25
C GLU A 72 -0.93 -1.99 6.28
N GLU A 73 0.16 -2.51 6.84
CA GLU A 73 0.46 -3.94 6.95
C GLU A 73 0.82 -4.31 8.40
N GLU A 74 0.12 -5.29 8.95
CA GLU A 74 0.39 -5.80 10.30
C GLU A 74 1.69 -6.62 10.34
N ALA A 75 1.92 -7.45 9.31
CA ALA A 75 3.10 -8.29 9.17
C ALA A 75 4.22 -7.57 8.39
N PHE A 76 4.59 -6.37 8.84
CA PHE A 76 5.49 -5.46 8.11
C PHE A 76 6.87 -6.09 7.80
N ASP A 77 7.42 -6.89 8.71
CA ASP A 77 8.71 -7.56 8.48
C ASP A 77 8.61 -8.64 7.39
N GLU A 78 7.47 -9.35 7.30
CA GLU A 78 7.21 -10.31 6.23
C GLU A 78 7.02 -9.60 4.87
N LEU A 79 6.39 -8.43 4.87
CA LEU A 79 6.31 -7.58 3.68
C LEU A 79 7.69 -7.16 3.20
N LEU A 80 8.57 -6.69 4.10
CA LEU A 80 9.93 -6.29 3.73
C LEU A 80 10.71 -7.46 3.11
N ALA A 81 10.57 -8.66 3.65
CA ALA A 81 11.19 -9.87 3.08
C ALA A 81 10.65 -10.19 1.66
N ARG A 82 9.33 -9.99 1.41
CA ARG A 82 8.77 -10.16 0.06
C ARG A 82 9.29 -9.12 -0.92
N ILE A 83 9.41 -7.86 -0.49
CA ILE A 83 9.97 -6.77 -1.31
C ILE A 83 11.43 -7.08 -1.65
N GLU A 84 12.24 -7.48 -0.67
CA GLU A 84 13.66 -7.80 -0.85
C GLU A 84 13.86 -9.01 -1.80
N ALA A 85 12.98 -10.00 -1.74
CA ALA A 85 13.01 -11.17 -2.62
C ALA A 85 12.49 -10.90 -4.03
N SER A 86 11.93 -9.71 -4.29
CA SER A 86 11.35 -9.33 -5.58
C SER A 86 12.30 -8.43 -6.37
N ASP A 87 11.89 -8.12 -7.63
CA ASP A 87 12.55 -7.11 -8.47
C ASP A 87 11.89 -5.72 -8.36
N ALA A 88 11.08 -5.50 -7.34
CA ALA A 88 10.40 -4.23 -7.12
C ALA A 88 11.40 -3.08 -6.92
N ALA A 89 11.23 -2.02 -7.70
CA ALA A 89 12.06 -0.84 -7.57
C ALA A 89 11.73 -0.09 -6.26
N CYS A 90 12.69 -0.01 -5.35
CA CYS A 90 12.53 0.70 -4.09
C CYS A 90 12.78 2.20 -4.30
N LEU A 91 11.76 3.02 -4.05
CA LEU A 91 11.84 4.48 -4.14
C LEU A 91 12.37 5.09 -2.83
N VAL A 92 11.87 4.61 -1.70
CA VAL A 92 12.33 4.98 -0.35
C VAL A 92 12.56 3.69 0.43
N PRO A 93 13.80 3.42 0.88
CA PRO A 93 14.09 2.22 1.66
C PRO A 93 13.32 2.22 2.99
N PRO A 94 13.22 1.05 3.65
CA PRO A 94 12.58 0.97 4.96
C PRO A 94 13.07 2.06 5.90
N SER A 95 12.15 2.87 6.38
CA SER A 95 12.40 4.08 7.18
C SER A 95 11.37 4.18 8.30
N GLU A 96 11.55 5.10 9.23
CA GLU A 96 10.63 5.33 10.34
C GLU A 96 10.27 6.81 10.41
N HIS A 97 8.96 7.10 10.51
CA HIS A 97 8.45 8.44 10.77
C HIS A 97 8.76 8.90 12.20
N GLU A 98 8.66 10.20 12.45
CA GLU A 98 8.89 10.79 13.77
C GLU A 98 7.98 10.19 14.86
N TRP A 99 6.77 9.77 14.51
CA TRP A 99 5.85 9.08 15.44
C TRP A 99 6.10 7.57 15.57
N GLY A 100 7.16 7.05 14.95
CA GLY A 100 7.59 5.67 15.11
C GLY A 100 6.96 4.66 14.17
N GLN A 101 6.13 5.06 13.23
CA GLN A 101 5.59 4.16 12.20
C GLN A 101 6.66 3.88 11.15
N ARG A 102 6.99 2.61 10.94
CA ARG A 102 7.89 2.19 9.87
C ARG A 102 7.14 2.21 8.53
N TYR A 103 7.84 2.51 7.45
CA TYR A 103 7.28 2.51 6.10
C TYR A 103 8.33 2.20 5.05
N VAL A 104 7.87 1.85 3.86
CA VAL A 104 8.67 1.67 2.64
C VAL A 104 7.87 2.19 1.45
N ARG A 105 8.56 2.77 0.45
CA ARG A 105 7.92 3.13 -0.83
C ARG A 105 8.56 2.35 -1.96
N VAL A 106 7.73 1.69 -2.74
CA VAL A 106 8.15 0.96 -3.94
C VAL A 106 7.41 1.49 -5.16
N LEU A 107 7.95 1.22 -6.33
CA LEU A 107 7.28 1.49 -7.60
C LEU A 107 6.68 0.19 -8.13
N ASP A 108 5.44 0.27 -8.61
CA ASP A 108 4.87 -0.81 -9.40
C ASP A 108 5.57 -0.88 -10.78
N PRO A 109 5.30 -1.91 -11.61
CA PRO A 109 5.93 -2.06 -12.91
C PRO A 109 5.75 -0.91 -13.91
N ASP A 110 4.77 -0.04 -13.66
CA ASP A 110 4.47 1.14 -14.49
C ASP A 110 4.92 2.47 -13.86
N GLY A 111 5.48 2.42 -12.65
CA GLY A 111 6.02 3.56 -11.94
C GLY A 111 5.02 4.25 -11.01
N HIS A 112 3.87 3.62 -10.70
CA HIS A 112 2.99 4.14 -9.66
C HIS A 112 3.64 3.92 -8.28
N VAL A 113 3.56 4.95 -7.45
CA VAL A 113 4.11 4.87 -6.08
C VAL A 113 3.16 4.09 -5.19
N VAL A 114 3.72 3.13 -4.47
CA VAL A 114 3.03 2.36 -3.43
C VAL A 114 3.79 2.55 -2.13
N GLU A 115 3.17 3.23 -1.18
CA GLU A 115 3.64 3.30 0.20
C GLU A 115 2.96 2.20 1.01
N ILE A 116 3.74 1.46 1.74
CA ILE A 116 3.26 0.50 2.73
C ILE A 116 3.87 0.86 4.07
N ALA A 117 3.01 1.12 5.05
CA ALA A 117 3.41 1.45 6.41
C ALA A 117 3.03 0.33 7.38
N GLU A 118 3.71 0.27 8.51
CA GLU A 118 3.35 -0.59 9.62
C GLU A 118 1.97 -0.19 10.15
N ASP A 119 1.07 -1.15 10.37
CA ASP A 119 -0.24 -0.88 10.99
C ASP A 119 -0.06 -0.17 12.34
N MET A 120 -0.82 0.89 12.58
CA MET A 120 -0.66 1.72 13.78
C MET A 120 -0.89 0.96 15.09
N GLY A 121 -1.71 -0.09 15.08
CA GLY A 121 -1.86 -0.98 16.24
C GLY A 121 -0.62 -1.84 16.46
N ALA A 122 0.03 -2.30 15.38
CA ALA A 122 1.31 -3.01 15.47
C ALA A 122 2.42 -2.11 16.01
N VAL A 123 2.45 -0.81 15.63
CA VAL A 123 3.36 0.18 16.23
C VAL A 123 3.14 0.30 17.73
N CYS A 124 1.87 0.45 18.17
CA CYS A 124 1.54 0.48 19.61
C CYS A 124 2.08 -0.76 20.35
N GLU A 125 1.80 -1.95 19.80
CA GLU A 125 2.27 -3.20 20.39
C GLU A 125 3.79 -3.31 20.45
N ARG A 126 4.47 -2.89 19.38
CA ARG A 126 5.93 -2.90 19.31
C ARG A 126 6.54 -2.05 20.43
N PHE A 127 6.05 -0.84 20.65
CA PHE A 127 6.56 0.04 21.72
C PHE A 127 6.25 -0.50 23.11
N LEU A 128 5.06 -1.07 23.33
CA LEU A 128 4.73 -1.72 24.61
C LEU A 128 5.62 -2.95 24.88
N LYS A 129 5.90 -3.77 23.86
CA LYS A 129 6.84 -4.89 23.96
C LYS A 129 8.28 -4.45 24.25
N MET A 130 8.66 -3.24 23.84
CA MET A 130 9.94 -2.61 24.18
C MET A 130 9.97 -2.08 25.62
N GLY A 131 8.88 -2.19 26.37
CA GLY A 131 8.78 -1.78 27.78
C GLY A 131 8.26 -0.38 28.02
N MET A 132 7.80 0.34 26.98
CA MET A 132 7.17 1.64 27.14
C MET A 132 5.79 1.48 27.79
N SER A 133 5.42 2.41 28.66
CA SER A 133 4.05 2.53 29.18
C SER A 133 3.08 3.08 28.12
N GLU A 134 1.78 2.87 28.29
CA GLU A 134 0.76 3.45 27.40
C GLU A 134 0.88 4.96 27.26
N THR A 135 1.28 5.66 28.31
CA THR A 135 1.49 7.12 28.31
C THR A 135 2.71 7.49 27.46
N GLU A 136 3.81 6.77 27.57
CA GLU A 136 5.00 7.02 26.75
C GLU A 136 4.74 6.72 25.28
N VAL A 137 3.99 5.64 24.97
CA VAL A 137 3.56 5.32 23.61
C VAL A 137 2.68 6.44 23.04
N SER A 138 1.71 6.94 23.82
CA SER A 138 0.85 8.05 23.41
C SER A 138 1.66 9.30 23.04
N VAL A 139 2.65 9.65 23.84
CA VAL A 139 3.55 10.80 23.58
C VAL A 139 4.42 10.51 22.34
N ARG A 140 5.03 9.32 22.26
CA ARG A 140 5.93 8.93 21.15
C ARG A 140 5.23 8.94 19.80
N MET A 141 3.97 8.49 19.76
CA MET A 141 3.17 8.38 18.53
C MET A 141 2.37 9.64 18.22
N ASP A 142 2.40 10.64 19.11
CA ASP A 142 1.58 11.86 19.02
C ASP A 142 0.08 11.56 18.86
N VAL A 143 -0.42 10.62 19.66
CA VAL A 143 -1.83 10.21 19.66
C VAL A 143 -2.44 10.27 21.07
N PRO A 144 -3.76 10.46 21.21
CA PRO A 144 -4.41 10.40 22.52
C PRO A 144 -4.21 9.04 23.18
N ILE A 145 -4.03 9.01 24.51
CA ILE A 145 -3.87 7.76 25.28
C ILE A 145 -5.04 6.79 25.05
N ALA A 146 -6.26 7.30 24.87
CA ALA A 146 -7.44 6.50 24.56
C ALA A 146 -7.30 5.75 23.22
N TYR A 147 -6.53 6.29 22.27
CA TYR A 147 -6.22 5.61 21.01
C TYR A 147 -5.34 4.39 21.27
N VAL A 148 -4.24 4.56 22.03
CA VAL A 148 -3.34 3.46 22.42
C VAL A 148 -4.13 2.35 23.13
N GLN A 149 -4.95 2.72 24.11
CA GLN A 149 -5.79 1.77 24.85
C GLN A 149 -6.81 1.04 23.97
N LYS A 150 -7.36 1.71 22.97
CA LYS A 150 -8.26 1.08 22.01
C LYS A 150 -7.52 0.04 21.16
N MET A 151 -6.36 0.40 20.60
CA MET A 151 -5.58 -0.49 19.73
C MET A 151 -5.13 -1.76 20.47
N THR A 152 -4.75 -1.62 21.74
CA THR A 152 -4.28 -2.75 22.55
C THR A 152 -5.41 -3.67 23.04
N ARG A 153 -6.64 -3.16 23.20
CA ARG A 153 -7.80 -3.99 23.63
C ARG A 153 -8.31 -4.93 22.54
N PHE A 154 -8.25 -4.53 21.28
CA PHE A 154 -8.77 -5.34 20.17
C PHE A 154 -7.81 -6.44 19.71
N ARG A 155 -6.58 -6.44 20.22
CA ARG A 155 -5.54 -7.41 19.84
C ARG A 155 -5.16 -8.40 20.96
N ARG A 156 -5.85 -8.35 22.11
CA ARG A 156 -5.81 -9.35 23.19
C ARG A 156 -6.91 -10.37 22.97
#